data_d9c5ce97d1e170339c0dc10804551d59
#
_entry.id   d9c5ce97d1e170339c0dc10804551d59
#
_cell.length_a   1.000
_cell.length_b   1.000
_cell.length_c   1.000
_cell.angle_alpha   90.00
_cell.angle_beta   90.00
_cell.angle_gamma   90.00
#
_symmetry.space_group_name_H-M   'P 1'
#
loop_
_entity.id
_entity.type
_entity.pdbx_description
1 polymer ?
#
loop_
_entity_poly.entity_id
_entity_poly.type
_entity_poly.pdbx_seq_one_letter_code
_entity_poly.pdbx_strand_id
1 'polypeptide(L)'
;VTNEKKEVNGQAVNGKLGSAEWMPGVEDIYQVSLVGNTCMHHLFLGISPASLVHAPYTPAISQSLTLRAADYGIHIHPKGQLLLPNIAGYIGADTSGCLLALRQDLKDEITLMLDIGTNTEMILGNKYGLAACSAASGPAFEGAKIQCGMRGLPGAIDHVKYEDGK
;
A
#
# COMPACT_ATOMS: atom_id res chain seq x y z
N VAL A 1 12.30 23.20 7.54
CA VAL A 1 11.23 22.23 7.82
C VAL A 1 10.01 23.06 8.14
N THR A 2 9.15 23.28 7.14
CA THR A 2 7.90 24.03 7.30
C THR A 2 6.82 23.07 7.81
N ASN A 3 6.25 23.39 8.98
CA ASN A 3 5.10 22.72 9.55
C ASN A 3 3.85 23.05 8.68
N GLU A 4 3.53 22.24 7.71
CA GLU A 4 2.24 22.28 7.06
C GLU A 4 1.19 21.59 7.95
N LYS A 5 0.23 22.38 8.43
CA LYS A 5 -0.95 21.87 9.13
C LYS A 5 -1.81 21.12 8.12
N LYS A 6 -1.87 19.79 8.20
CA LYS A 6 -2.85 19.01 7.45
C LYS A 6 -4.21 19.12 8.13
N GLU A 7 -5.16 19.73 7.44
CA GLU A 7 -6.57 19.67 7.83
C GLU A 7 -7.15 18.32 7.42
N VAL A 8 -7.64 17.56 8.38
CA VAL A 8 -8.45 16.37 8.13
C VAL A 8 -9.89 16.72 8.48
N ASN A 9 -10.78 16.65 7.49
CA ASN A 9 -12.22 16.92 7.61
C ASN A 9 -12.64 18.32 8.08
N GLY A 10 -11.90 19.37 7.70
CA GLY A 10 -12.35 20.77 7.93
C GLY A 10 -12.49 21.18 9.40
N GLN A 11 -12.02 20.38 10.34
CA GLN A 11 -11.92 20.75 11.74
C GLN A 11 -10.44 20.79 12.14
N ALA A 12 -9.97 21.97 12.50
CA ALA A 12 -8.67 22.14 13.14
C ALA A 12 -8.72 21.37 14.46
N VAL A 13 -7.97 20.29 14.56
CA VAL A 13 -7.76 19.60 15.84
C VAL A 13 -6.78 20.43 16.68
N ASN A 14 -7.26 21.55 17.23
CA ASN A 14 -6.58 22.27 18.28
C ASN A 14 -6.93 21.65 19.64
N GLY A 15 -6.57 20.40 19.83
CA GLY A 15 -6.52 19.81 21.15
C GLY A 15 -5.27 20.32 21.87
N LYS A 16 -5.38 21.38 22.68
CA LYS A 16 -4.50 21.52 23.83
C LYS A 16 -4.81 20.37 24.78
N LEU A 17 -4.19 19.23 24.54
CA LEU A 17 -4.01 18.21 25.57
C LEU A 17 -3.17 18.87 26.67
N GLY A 18 -3.64 18.72 27.91
CA GLY A 18 -3.04 19.38 29.09
C GLY A 18 -1.53 19.17 29.18
N SER A 19 -0.89 19.94 30.00
CA SER A 19 0.53 20.25 30.15
C SER A 19 1.53 19.08 30.36
N ALA A 20 1.16 17.84 30.04
CA ALA A 20 2.07 16.73 29.77
C ALA A 20 1.89 16.35 28.29
N GLU A 21 2.90 16.54 27.47
CA GLU A 21 2.93 15.98 26.12
C GLU A 21 2.78 14.48 26.25
N TRP A 22 1.60 13.96 25.88
CA TRP A 22 1.39 12.54 25.81
C TRP A 22 2.21 11.99 24.63
N MET A 23 3.25 11.23 24.94
CA MET A 23 4.08 10.54 23.98
C MET A 23 3.69 9.05 24.03
N PRO A 24 2.99 8.53 23.00
CA PRO A 24 2.62 7.12 22.99
C PRO A 24 3.87 6.24 22.99
N GLY A 25 3.92 5.26 23.89
CA GLY A 25 4.88 4.18 23.84
C GLY A 25 4.49 3.09 22.83
N VAL A 26 5.39 2.17 22.58
CA VAL A 26 5.08 1.00 21.71
C VAL A 26 3.95 0.15 22.28
N GLU A 27 3.79 0.14 23.59
CA GLU A 27 2.71 -0.54 24.32
C GLU A 27 1.33 0.11 24.13
N ASP A 28 1.27 1.32 23.62
CA ASP A 28 0.01 2.01 23.29
C ASP A 28 -0.46 1.72 21.86
N ILE A 29 0.34 0.97 21.10
CA ILE A 29 0.01 0.56 19.73
C ILE A 29 -0.74 -0.78 19.78
N TYR A 30 -2.01 -0.77 19.43
CA TYR A 30 -2.87 -1.96 19.44
C TYR A 30 -3.03 -2.63 18.09
N GLN A 31 -2.69 -1.94 17.02
CA GLN A 31 -2.87 -2.46 15.67
C GLN A 31 -1.83 -1.92 14.70
N VAL A 32 -1.32 -2.80 13.87
CA VAL A 32 -0.46 -2.48 12.73
C VAL A 32 -1.12 -3.05 11.48
N SER A 33 -1.25 -2.25 10.43
CA SER A 33 -1.67 -2.71 9.11
C SER A 33 -0.44 -2.80 8.21
N LEU A 34 -0.23 -3.97 7.63
CA LEU A 34 0.84 -4.23 6.68
C LEU A 34 0.24 -4.36 5.29
N VAL A 35 0.61 -3.48 4.38
CA VAL A 35 0.20 -3.52 2.98
C VAL A 35 1.41 -3.86 2.10
N GLY A 36 1.15 -4.57 1.02
CA GLY A 36 2.14 -5.00 0.06
C GLY A 36 1.50 -6.00 -0.90
N ASN A 37 2.20 -6.36 -1.97
CA ASN A 37 1.69 -7.35 -2.90
C ASN A 37 1.66 -8.75 -2.26
N THR A 38 0.96 -9.67 -2.92
CA THR A 38 0.73 -11.03 -2.41
C THR A 38 2.04 -11.79 -2.15
N CYS A 39 3.06 -11.60 -2.98
CA CYS A 39 4.37 -12.22 -2.77
C CYS A 39 5.03 -11.70 -1.49
N MET A 40 4.98 -10.40 -1.22
CA MET A 40 5.52 -9.80 0.00
C MET A 40 4.82 -10.35 1.25
N HIS A 41 3.49 -10.52 1.19
CA HIS A 41 2.75 -11.14 2.30
C HIS A 41 3.18 -12.58 2.56
N HIS A 42 3.40 -13.38 1.50
CA HIS A 42 3.91 -14.75 1.66
C HIS A 42 5.27 -14.75 2.35
N LEU A 43 6.20 -13.91 1.88
CA LEU A 43 7.54 -13.81 2.45
C LEU A 43 7.50 -13.35 3.92
N PHE A 44 6.69 -12.36 4.23
CA PHE A 44 6.50 -11.87 5.59
C PHE A 44 5.98 -12.94 6.54
N LEU A 45 5.04 -13.76 6.07
CA LEU A 45 4.45 -14.86 6.83
C LEU A 45 5.34 -16.11 6.88
N GLY A 46 6.51 -16.10 6.25
CA GLY A 46 7.40 -17.26 6.14
C GLY A 46 6.85 -18.37 5.23
N ILE A 47 5.95 -18.03 4.31
CA ILE A 47 5.34 -18.96 3.36
C ILE A 47 6.07 -18.85 2.03
N SER A 48 6.37 -19.99 1.40
CA SER A 48 7.01 -20.00 0.08
C SER A 48 6.11 -19.35 -0.99
N PRO A 49 6.59 -18.36 -1.75
CA PRO A 49 5.85 -17.76 -2.84
C PRO A 49 5.92 -18.57 -4.15
N ALA A 50 6.50 -19.77 -4.14
CA ALA A 50 6.74 -20.56 -5.34
C ALA A 50 5.45 -20.85 -6.14
N SER A 51 4.32 -21.01 -5.45
CA SER A 51 3.02 -21.23 -6.11
C SER A 51 2.54 -20.01 -6.94
N LEU A 52 3.09 -18.82 -6.69
CA LEU A 52 2.73 -17.62 -7.44
C LEU A 52 3.39 -17.54 -8.82
N VAL A 53 4.47 -18.29 -9.05
CA VAL A 53 5.25 -18.25 -10.30
C VAL A 53 5.07 -19.50 -11.16
N HIS A 54 4.32 -20.48 -10.69
CA HIS A 54 4.02 -21.71 -11.42
C HIS A 54 2.50 -21.86 -11.62
N ALA A 55 2.11 -22.25 -12.83
CA ALA A 55 0.70 -22.55 -13.11
C ALA A 55 0.15 -23.58 -12.10
N PRO A 56 -1.05 -23.38 -11.53
CA PRO A 56 -2.08 -22.39 -11.87
C PRO A 56 -1.95 -21.03 -11.18
N TYR A 57 -0.77 -20.66 -10.66
CA TYR A 57 -0.47 -19.36 -10.05
C TYR A 57 -1.32 -19.05 -8.80
N THR A 58 -1.63 -20.08 -8.05
CA THR A 58 -2.53 -19.96 -6.88
C THR A 58 -1.76 -19.56 -5.65
N PRO A 59 -2.11 -18.42 -4.99
CA PRO A 59 -1.51 -18.04 -3.73
C PRO A 59 -1.93 -19.00 -2.61
N ALA A 60 -1.05 -19.25 -1.66
CA ALA A 60 -1.39 -20.00 -0.45
C ALA A 60 -2.36 -19.20 0.44
N ILE A 61 -2.29 -17.86 0.37
CA ILE A 61 -3.17 -16.95 1.10
C ILE A 61 -3.64 -15.87 0.14
N SER A 62 -4.96 -15.74 -0.01
CA SER A 62 -5.61 -14.76 -0.87
C SER A 62 -6.64 -13.90 -0.14
N GLN A 63 -6.83 -14.12 1.16
CA GLN A 63 -7.79 -13.42 1.99
C GLN A 63 -7.10 -12.53 3.01
N SER A 64 -7.84 -11.59 3.58
CA SER A 64 -7.37 -10.76 4.68
C SER A 64 -7.11 -11.61 5.93
N LEU A 65 -6.03 -11.29 6.63
CA LEU A 65 -5.65 -11.95 7.87
C LEU A 65 -5.58 -10.95 9.02
N THR A 66 -5.99 -11.41 10.20
CA THR A 66 -5.73 -10.74 11.47
C THR A 66 -4.93 -11.69 12.35
N LEU A 67 -3.74 -11.28 12.73
CA LEU A 67 -2.76 -12.12 13.41
C LEU A 67 -2.31 -11.42 14.69
N ARG A 68 -1.74 -12.16 15.63
CA ARG A 68 -1.11 -11.56 16.80
C ARG A 68 0.26 -11.01 16.41
N ALA A 69 0.49 -9.73 16.62
CA ALA A 69 1.70 -9.01 16.19
C ALA A 69 2.98 -9.64 16.78
N ALA A 70 2.93 -10.09 18.03
CA ALA A 70 4.07 -10.70 18.71
C ALA A 70 4.58 -11.99 18.05
N ASP A 71 3.70 -12.76 17.38
CA ASP A 71 4.08 -14.01 16.72
C ASP A 71 4.95 -13.78 15.48
N TYR A 72 4.97 -12.51 14.99
CA TYR A 72 5.75 -12.06 13.84
C TYR A 72 6.87 -11.08 14.22
N GLY A 73 7.27 -11.09 15.50
CA GLY A 73 8.37 -10.25 15.99
C GLY A 73 8.05 -8.75 16.06
N ILE A 74 6.77 -8.37 15.97
CA ILE A 74 6.34 -6.99 16.11
C ILE A 74 5.96 -6.74 17.58
N HIS A 75 6.83 -6.03 18.27
CA HIS A 75 6.69 -5.74 19.71
C HIS A 75 5.90 -4.45 19.92
N ILE A 76 4.60 -4.59 20.08
CA ILE A 76 3.62 -3.55 20.40
C ILE A 76 2.84 -4.01 21.65
N HIS A 77 1.69 -3.40 21.93
CA HIS A 77 0.84 -3.87 23.03
C HIS A 77 0.71 -5.40 23.04
N PRO A 78 0.76 -6.10 24.20
CA PRO A 78 0.72 -7.57 24.26
C PRO A 78 -0.47 -8.23 23.58
N LYS A 79 -1.60 -7.50 23.45
CA LYS A 79 -2.80 -7.89 22.68
C LYS A 79 -2.82 -7.30 21.27
N GLY A 80 -1.70 -6.72 20.83
CA GLY A 80 -1.61 -6.04 19.55
C GLY A 80 -1.82 -6.96 18.36
N GLN A 81 -2.52 -6.47 17.37
CA GLN A 81 -2.89 -7.20 16.16
C GLN A 81 -2.13 -6.69 14.95
N LEU A 82 -1.83 -7.59 14.04
CA LEU A 82 -1.31 -7.34 12.71
C LEU A 82 -2.40 -7.66 11.70
N LEU A 83 -2.74 -6.68 10.87
CA LEU A 83 -3.69 -6.84 9.77
C LEU A 83 -2.96 -6.86 8.44
N LEU A 84 -3.32 -7.85 7.61
CA LEU A 84 -2.90 -7.96 6.22
C LEU A 84 -4.17 -7.91 5.36
N PRO A 85 -4.59 -6.73 4.89
CA PRO A 85 -5.86 -6.56 4.17
C PRO A 85 -5.73 -6.94 2.71
N ASN A 86 -5.80 -8.23 2.38
CA ASN A 86 -5.69 -8.73 1.02
C ASN A 86 -7.07 -8.79 0.34
N ILE A 87 -7.11 -8.55 -0.98
CA ILE A 87 -8.33 -8.65 -1.80
C ILE A 87 -8.36 -9.97 -2.54
N ALA A 88 -7.29 -10.29 -3.27
CA ALA A 88 -7.20 -11.50 -4.11
C ALA A 88 -5.75 -11.87 -4.41
N GLY A 89 -5.54 -12.98 -5.09
CA GLY A 89 -4.22 -13.54 -5.35
C GLY A 89 -3.23 -12.62 -6.06
N TYR A 90 -3.69 -11.83 -7.03
CA TYR A 90 -2.86 -10.85 -7.76
C TYR A 90 -3.23 -9.40 -7.47
N ILE A 91 -4.19 -9.17 -6.60
CA ILE A 91 -4.59 -7.84 -6.14
C ILE A 91 -4.31 -7.81 -4.64
N GLY A 92 -3.13 -7.32 -4.31
CA GLY A 92 -2.60 -7.34 -2.96
C GLY A 92 -3.17 -6.27 -2.05
N ALA A 93 -2.61 -6.19 -0.86
CA ALA A 93 -3.01 -5.21 0.13
C ALA A 93 -2.52 -3.78 -0.19
N ASP A 94 -1.52 -3.62 -1.03
CA ASP A 94 -1.10 -2.34 -1.62
C ASP A 94 -2.26 -1.72 -2.42
N THR A 95 -2.89 -2.48 -3.30
CA THR A 95 -4.10 -2.05 -4.02
C THR A 95 -5.26 -1.73 -3.07
N SER A 96 -5.43 -2.52 -1.99
CA SER A 96 -6.41 -2.22 -0.92
C SER A 96 -6.12 -0.88 -0.25
N GLY A 97 -4.83 -0.59 0.01
CA GLY A 97 -4.37 0.68 0.57
C GLY A 97 -4.67 1.86 -0.35
N CYS A 98 -4.44 1.72 -1.65
CA CYS A 98 -4.79 2.72 -2.65
C CYS A 98 -6.30 2.98 -2.71
N LEU A 99 -7.10 1.91 -2.71
CA LEU A 99 -8.56 2.02 -2.70
C LEU A 99 -9.06 2.77 -1.45
N LEU A 100 -8.50 2.44 -0.29
CA LEU A 100 -8.83 3.11 0.97
C LEU A 100 -8.44 4.60 0.95
N ALA A 101 -7.29 4.94 0.39
CA ALA A 101 -6.81 6.31 0.31
C ALA A 101 -7.66 7.16 -0.65
N LEU A 102 -8.07 6.59 -1.77
CA LEU A 102 -8.84 7.29 -2.82
C LEU A 102 -10.33 7.30 -2.56
N ARG A 103 -10.83 6.43 -1.68
CA ARG A 103 -12.27 6.24 -1.35
C ARG A 103 -13.13 6.14 -2.59
N GLN A 104 -12.67 5.38 -3.59
CA GLN A 104 -13.38 5.15 -4.84
C GLN A 104 -14.73 4.45 -4.60
N ASP A 105 -14.79 3.63 -3.55
CA ASP A 105 -15.97 2.95 -3.03
C ASP A 105 -17.11 3.88 -2.54
N LEU A 106 -16.83 5.17 -2.38
CA LEU A 106 -17.82 6.17 -1.94
C LEU A 106 -18.20 7.18 -3.03
N LYS A 107 -17.54 7.15 -4.18
CA LYS A 107 -17.78 8.13 -5.27
C LYS A 107 -18.99 7.75 -6.10
N ASP A 108 -19.71 8.75 -6.57
CA ASP A 108 -20.81 8.57 -7.54
C ASP A 108 -20.26 8.37 -8.97
N GLU A 109 -19.20 9.10 -9.31
CA GLU A 109 -18.58 9.05 -10.63
C GLU A 109 -17.80 7.74 -10.80
N ILE A 110 -17.86 7.17 -12.00
CA ILE A 110 -17.00 6.07 -12.39
C ILE A 110 -15.58 6.63 -12.53
N THR A 111 -14.66 6.08 -11.76
CA THR A 111 -13.24 6.45 -11.77
C THR A 111 -12.38 5.25 -12.09
N LEU A 112 -11.25 5.49 -12.74
CA LEU A 112 -10.19 4.51 -12.98
C LEU A 112 -8.98 4.86 -12.11
N MET A 113 -8.59 3.94 -11.25
CA MET A 113 -7.32 3.98 -10.52
C MET A 113 -6.29 3.11 -11.25
N LEU A 114 -5.09 3.64 -11.40
CA LEU A 114 -3.95 2.92 -11.95
C LEU A 114 -2.80 2.99 -10.94
N ASP A 115 -2.30 1.83 -10.54
CA ASP A 115 -1.06 1.69 -9.77
C ASP A 115 0.00 1.12 -10.70
N ILE A 116 0.87 2.01 -11.20
CA ILE A 116 1.79 1.71 -12.30
C ILE A 116 3.15 1.31 -11.74
N GLY A 117 3.48 0.03 -11.87
CA GLY A 117 4.76 -0.55 -11.50
C GLY A 117 5.25 -1.57 -12.55
N THR A 118 6.03 -2.53 -12.12
CA THR A 118 6.42 -3.70 -12.95
C THR A 118 5.18 -4.48 -13.40
N ASN A 119 4.18 -4.58 -12.53
CA ASN A 119 2.79 -4.85 -12.90
C ASN A 119 1.99 -3.55 -12.75
N THR A 120 0.87 -3.47 -13.41
CA THR A 120 -0.08 -2.38 -13.22
C THR A 120 -1.38 -2.95 -12.71
N GLU A 121 -1.74 -2.54 -11.50
CA GLU A 121 -3.05 -2.81 -10.92
C GLU A 121 -4.02 -1.71 -11.33
N MET A 122 -5.22 -2.15 -11.72
CA MET A 122 -6.28 -1.25 -12.19
C MET A 122 -7.55 -1.52 -11.40
N ILE A 123 -8.19 -0.45 -10.91
CA ILE A 123 -9.53 -0.53 -10.33
C ILE A 123 -10.44 0.45 -11.07
N LEU A 124 -11.51 -0.07 -11.65
CA LEU A 124 -12.53 0.71 -12.35
C LEU A 124 -13.85 0.57 -11.62
N GLY A 125 -14.54 1.68 -11.39
CA GLY A 125 -15.90 1.68 -10.86
C GLY A 125 -16.20 2.83 -9.93
N ASN A 126 -17.19 2.63 -9.08
CA ASN A 126 -17.71 3.61 -8.12
C ASN A 126 -18.39 2.91 -6.93
N LYS A 127 -19.17 3.65 -6.12
CA LYS A 127 -19.89 3.12 -4.95
C LYS A 127 -20.86 1.97 -5.25
N TYR A 128 -21.26 1.77 -6.50
CA TYR A 128 -22.20 0.70 -6.87
C TYR A 128 -21.51 -0.59 -7.27
N GLY A 129 -20.20 -0.53 -7.54
CA GLY A 129 -19.40 -1.70 -7.84
C GLY A 129 -18.01 -1.34 -8.35
N LEU A 130 -17.06 -2.20 -8.06
CA LEU A 130 -15.67 -2.07 -8.45
C LEU A 130 -15.24 -3.35 -9.18
N ALA A 131 -14.51 -3.18 -10.26
CA ALA A 131 -13.79 -4.26 -10.94
C ALA A 131 -12.29 -3.98 -10.86
N ALA A 132 -11.51 -5.02 -10.59
CA ALA A 132 -10.07 -4.91 -10.48
C ALA A 132 -9.36 -5.96 -11.32
N CYS A 133 -8.22 -5.60 -11.89
CA CYS A 133 -7.33 -6.52 -12.57
C CYS A 133 -5.87 -6.08 -12.40
N SER A 134 -4.95 -7.01 -12.62
CA SER A 134 -3.51 -6.77 -12.69
C SER A 134 -2.99 -7.19 -14.05
N ALA A 135 -2.11 -6.39 -14.64
CA ALA A 135 -1.47 -6.66 -15.91
C ALA A 135 0.04 -6.48 -15.80
N ALA A 136 0.81 -7.34 -16.44
CA ALA A 136 2.25 -7.17 -16.53
C ALA A 136 2.57 -5.99 -17.44
N SER A 137 3.19 -4.95 -16.89
CA SER A 137 3.63 -3.74 -17.62
C SER A 137 5.11 -3.81 -18.01
N GLY A 138 5.85 -4.67 -17.34
CA GLY A 138 7.29 -4.86 -17.51
C GLY A 138 8.12 -3.80 -16.77
N PRO A 139 9.40 -4.08 -16.53
CA PRO A 139 10.29 -3.25 -15.72
C PRO A 139 10.86 -2.06 -16.54
N ALA A 140 10.00 -1.22 -17.12
CA ALA A 140 10.43 -0.10 -17.97
C ALA A 140 11.11 1.00 -17.16
N PHE A 141 10.50 1.40 -16.03
CA PHE A 141 11.04 2.45 -15.18
C PHE A 141 12.28 2.02 -14.39
N GLU A 142 12.45 0.72 -14.17
CA GLU A 142 13.65 0.14 -13.57
C GLU A 142 14.82 0.03 -14.56
N GLY A 143 14.68 0.62 -15.74
CA GLY A 143 15.72 0.73 -16.75
C GLY A 143 15.88 -0.50 -17.65
N ALA A 144 14.96 -1.46 -17.60
CA ALA A 144 14.99 -2.61 -18.48
C ALA A 144 14.25 -2.30 -19.79
N LYS A 145 14.92 -2.57 -20.92
CA LYS A 145 14.34 -2.49 -22.28
C LYS A 145 13.93 -1.10 -22.77
N ILE A 146 14.32 -0.02 -22.10
CA ILE A 146 14.17 1.34 -22.62
C ILE A 146 15.53 1.94 -22.96
N GLN A 147 15.61 2.75 -24.03
CA GLN A 147 16.86 3.22 -24.62
C GLN A 147 17.73 4.03 -23.65
N CYS A 148 17.12 4.87 -22.82
CA CYS A 148 17.80 5.72 -21.85
C CYS A 148 17.54 5.29 -20.39
N GLY A 149 17.07 4.06 -20.20
CA GLY A 149 16.79 3.54 -18.86
C GLY A 149 18.05 3.16 -18.11
N MET A 150 18.03 3.37 -16.80
CA MET A 150 19.07 2.89 -15.91
C MET A 150 18.44 2.49 -14.57
N ARG A 151 19.13 1.63 -13.84
CA ARG A 151 18.74 1.28 -12.47
C ARG A 151 18.82 2.52 -11.56
N GLY A 152 18.13 2.51 -10.45
CA GLY A 152 18.17 3.56 -9.43
C GLY A 152 19.53 3.70 -8.74
N LEU A 153 20.55 4.07 -9.52
CA LEU A 153 21.92 4.32 -9.11
C LEU A 153 22.20 5.82 -9.12
N PRO A 154 23.32 6.28 -8.53
CA PRO A 154 23.75 7.68 -8.66
C PRO A 154 23.77 8.13 -10.12
N GLY A 155 23.03 9.20 -10.43
CA GLY A 155 22.83 9.73 -11.79
C GLY A 155 21.48 9.36 -12.43
N ALA A 156 20.67 8.51 -11.80
CA ALA A 156 19.31 8.29 -12.24
C ALA A 156 18.43 9.51 -11.93
N ILE A 157 17.48 9.79 -12.82
CA ILE A 157 16.46 10.82 -12.60
C ILE A 157 15.46 10.29 -11.58
N ASP A 158 15.34 10.96 -10.44
CA ASP A 158 14.43 10.59 -9.35
C ASP A 158 13.32 11.62 -9.13
N HIS A 159 13.53 12.85 -9.61
CA HIS A 159 12.56 13.93 -9.50
C HIS A 159 12.45 14.71 -10.80
N VAL A 160 11.22 15.00 -11.21
CA VAL A 160 10.91 15.88 -12.34
C VAL A 160 9.94 16.95 -11.85
N LYS A 161 10.30 18.22 -12.05
CA LYS A 161 9.40 19.35 -11.83
C LYS A 161 9.02 19.96 -13.17
N TYR A 162 7.77 20.38 -13.29
CA TYR A 162 7.28 21.15 -14.41
C TYR A 162 6.97 22.56 -13.90
N GLU A 163 7.73 23.52 -14.36
CA GLU A 163 7.60 24.93 -13.97
C GLU A 163 7.58 25.81 -15.24
N ASP A 164 6.66 26.78 -15.29
CA ASP A 164 6.55 27.79 -16.36
C ASP A 164 6.51 27.24 -17.79
N GLY A 165 5.86 26.12 -18.02
CA GLY A 165 5.72 25.53 -19.34
C GLY A 165 6.97 24.81 -19.86
N LYS A 166 7.92 24.49 -18.99
CA LYS A 166 9.19 23.79 -19.29
C LYS A 166 9.40 22.60 -18.37
#